data_400e200a1c732ef8c87142847fa8e376
#
_entry.id   400e200a1c732ef8c87142847fa8e376
#
_cell.length_a   1.000
_cell.length_b   1.000
_cell.length_c   1.000
_cell.angle_alpha   90.00
_cell.angle_beta   90.00
_cell.angle_gamma   90.00
#
_symmetry.space_group_name_H-M   'P 1'
#
loop_
_entity.id
_entity.type
_entity.pdbx_description
1 polymer ?
#
loop_
_entity_poly.entity_id
_entity_poly.type
_entity_poly.pdbx_seq_one_letter_code
_entity_poly.pdbx_strand_id
1 'polypeptide(L)'
;METRKQAIGKRGGKILIPVVALLLANACLLTFSTRPKSKNGPSKVHGAAATFDDPLALVLTPLTGDSHTDREISRLQQQIRSGRNVQLWLEQLGWAFVAKARESFDPGFYKLAEQCARCIEKRNTQTQEAMLLRAHVLQNLHRFKESETLARRLVQQRGLSFDYGLLGDALMEQGKLGDAVEAYQQMMNLRPDLRAYARAAHMRWLKGDLEGAIEAMQLAVTAATPSDAESAAWVNTRLAFYEFQAGSVDEAEQRCVFALSLQNNYAPALLLKGKMLLAQNRPREAVDALQNAAKLNPLPEYQWTLAEALRAAGCENEASAVETQLRQHGASGDPRTLALFLATRHESPERSLRLARVELDSRSDVFTHDALAWSLAAAGNLAEAHSEMQRALAEGTEDGRLFFHAAVIASQTGHTADAECWLRKASELSHLLLPSERNELQNAVTCGAEKKASVAPNTQRTFSLGPNTARKTQPETKT
;
A
#
# COMPACT_ATOMS: atom_id res chain seq x y z
N MET A 1 -26.94 1.70 -62.95
CA MET A 1 -25.55 1.49 -63.32
C MET A 1 -24.79 1.35 -61.99
N GLU A 2 -24.75 0.17 -61.54
CA GLU A 2 -23.68 -0.88 -61.43
C GLU A 2 -22.56 -0.40 -60.51
N THR A 3 -22.63 -0.86 -59.28
CA THR A 3 -21.90 -1.96 -58.60
C THR A 3 -20.43 -2.10 -58.94
N ARG A 4 -19.62 -1.86 -57.93
CA ARG A 4 -18.43 -2.71 -57.70
C ARG A 4 -18.15 -2.87 -56.21
N LYS A 5 -18.57 -4.02 -55.65
CA LYS A 5 -18.06 -4.61 -54.43
C LYS A 5 -16.63 -5.10 -54.67
N GLN A 6 -15.67 -4.70 -53.88
CA GLN A 6 -14.43 -5.44 -53.69
C GLN A 6 -14.29 -5.89 -52.27
N ALA A 7 -14.34 -7.20 -52.10
CA ALA A 7 -14.01 -7.91 -50.87
C ALA A 7 -12.50 -7.83 -50.64
N ILE A 8 -12.09 -7.36 -49.45
CA ILE A 8 -10.74 -7.53 -48.96
C ILE A 8 -10.80 -8.47 -47.76
N GLY A 9 -10.04 -9.56 -47.89
CA GLY A 9 -10.06 -10.73 -47.03
C GLY A 9 -9.63 -10.49 -45.59
N LYS A 10 -10.30 -11.24 -44.73
CA LYS A 10 -9.89 -11.49 -43.35
C LYS A 10 -8.58 -12.27 -43.36
N ARG A 11 -7.53 -11.71 -42.78
CA ARG A 11 -6.46 -12.43 -42.08
C ARG A 11 -5.65 -11.43 -41.24
N GLY A 12 -5.88 -11.41 -39.96
CA GLY A 12 -5.11 -10.69 -38.97
C GLY A 12 -5.60 -11.12 -37.60
N GLY A 13 -5.12 -12.27 -37.14
CA GLY A 13 -5.36 -12.73 -35.79
C GLY A 13 -4.77 -11.70 -34.82
N LYS A 14 -5.63 -10.96 -34.13
CA LYS A 14 -5.24 -10.15 -32.99
C LYS A 14 -4.85 -11.08 -31.88
N ILE A 15 -3.55 -11.29 -31.69
CA ILE A 15 -3.01 -11.81 -30.45
C ILE A 15 -3.25 -10.72 -29.41
N LEU A 16 -4.36 -10.84 -28.68
CA LEU A 16 -4.57 -10.09 -27.45
C LEU A 16 -3.58 -10.67 -26.42
N ILE A 17 -2.45 -10.01 -26.24
CA ILE A 17 -1.63 -10.18 -25.07
C ILE A 17 -2.40 -9.48 -23.94
N PRO A 18 -2.88 -10.20 -22.90
CA PRO A 18 -3.42 -9.54 -21.72
C PRO A 18 -2.25 -8.91 -21.00
N VAL A 19 -1.94 -7.68 -21.30
CA VAL A 19 -1.00 -6.87 -20.53
C VAL A 19 -1.74 -6.46 -19.26
N VAL A 20 -1.58 -7.27 -18.24
CA VAL A 20 -2.26 -7.15 -16.97
C VAL A 20 -1.74 -5.95 -16.19
N ALA A 21 -2.70 -5.23 -15.62
CA ALA A 21 -2.50 -4.02 -14.86
C ALA A 21 -1.57 -4.21 -13.67
N LEU A 22 -0.62 -3.29 -13.55
CA LEU A 22 0.16 -3.07 -12.36
C LEU A 22 -0.32 -1.85 -11.67
N LEU A 23 -0.49 -1.95 -10.40
CA LEU A 23 -0.10 -0.92 -9.47
C LEU A 23 -0.36 -1.27 -8.02
N LEU A 24 0.66 -0.96 -7.21
CA LEU A 24 0.56 -0.67 -5.78
C LEU A 24 -0.24 -1.68 -4.96
N ALA A 25 0.20 -2.93 -4.97
CA ALA A 25 0.08 -3.75 -3.78
C ALA A 25 1.46 -3.73 -3.11
N ASN A 26 1.61 -2.95 -2.07
CA ASN A 26 2.70 -3.08 -1.13
C ASN A 26 2.63 -4.46 -0.54
N ALA A 27 3.40 -5.38 -1.06
CA ALA A 27 3.54 -6.65 -0.39
C ALA A 27 4.68 -7.47 -0.97
N CYS A 28 5.75 -7.54 -0.25
CA CYS A 28 6.84 -8.45 -0.53
C CYS A 28 6.93 -9.46 0.61
N LEU A 29 6.89 -10.73 0.32
CA LEU A 29 7.10 -11.81 1.29
C LEU A 29 8.26 -12.68 0.89
N LEU A 30 9.20 -12.83 1.81
CA LEU A 30 10.15 -13.93 1.85
C LEU A 30 9.75 -14.86 3.01
N THR A 31 9.08 -15.96 2.74
CA THR A 31 8.90 -17.01 3.75
C THR A 31 9.81 -18.18 3.41
N PHE A 32 10.80 -18.43 4.26
CA PHE A 32 11.43 -19.74 4.33
C PHE A 32 10.47 -20.67 5.10
N SER A 33 9.78 -21.55 4.36
CA SER A 33 9.00 -22.60 4.96
C SER A 33 9.94 -23.66 5.54
N THR A 34 10.03 -23.75 6.87
CA THR A 34 10.58 -24.94 7.53
C THR A 34 9.48 -25.99 7.59
N ARG A 35 9.55 -26.98 6.70
CA ARG A 35 8.70 -28.18 6.77
C ARG A 35 9.04 -29.02 8.03
N PRO A 36 8.04 -29.59 8.71
CA PRO A 36 8.30 -30.58 9.73
C PRO A 36 8.89 -31.86 9.08
N LYS A 37 9.93 -32.40 9.71
CA LYS A 37 10.58 -33.65 9.27
C LYS A 37 9.62 -34.83 9.38
N SER A 38 9.17 -35.34 8.24
CA SER A 38 8.63 -36.69 8.11
C SER A 38 9.79 -37.68 8.04
N LYS A 39 9.80 -38.64 8.97
CA LYS A 39 10.72 -39.77 8.97
C LYS A 39 10.22 -40.82 7.98
N ASN A 40 10.81 -40.88 6.78
CA ASN A 40 10.87 -42.12 6.00
C ASN A 40 12.14 -42.09 5.15
N GLY A 41 12.86 -43.18 5.16
CA GLY A 41 14.24 -43.33 4.72
C GLY A 41 14.45 -43.27 3.20
N PRO A 42 15.72 -43.35 2.76
CA PRO A 42 16.17 -42.87 1.47
C PRO A 42 15.93 -43.87 0.33
N SER A 43 15.18 -43.44 -0.68
CA SER A 43 15.26 -44.04 -2.02
C SER A 43 16.31 -43.26 -2.82
N LYS A 44 17.39 -43.91 -3.19
CA LYS A 44 18.44 -43.37 -4.02
C LYS A 44 17.93 -43.23 -5.46
N VAL A 45 17.66 -42.01 -5.89
CA VAL A 45 17.57 -41.66 -7.32
C VAL A 45 18.80 -40.79 -7.62
N HIS A 46 19.69 -41.34 -8.43
CA HIS A 46 20.82 -40.60 -9.03
C HIS A 46 20.25 -39.65 -10.09
N GLY A 47 19.93 -38.43 -9.71
CA GLY A 47 19.73 -37.29 -10.60
C GLY A 47 20.85 -36.32 -10.34
N ALA A 48 21.57 -35.90 -11.38
CA ALA A 48 22.63 -34.89 -11.27
C ALA A 48 22.10 -33.67 -10.51
N ALA A 49 22.78 -33.30 -9.44
CA ALA A 49 22.48 -32.08 -8.69
C ALA A 49 22.59 -30.90 -9.66
N ALA A 50 21.46 -30.34 -10.06
CA ALA A 50 21.43 -29.09 -10.79
C ALA A 50 22.09 -28.06 -9.88
N THR A 51 23.23 -27.53 -10.32
CA THR A 51 23.87 -26.41 -9.64
C THR A 51 22.86 -25.26 -9.67
N PHE A 52 22.59 -24.63 -8.51
CA PHE A 52 21.65 -23.52 -8.33
C PHE A 52 22.01 -22.28 -9.16
N ASP A 53 23.03 -22.35 -10.00
CA ASP A 53 23.59 -21.27 -10.82
C ASP A 53 23.04 -21.18 -12.25
N ASP A 54 22.22 -22.16 -12.70
CA ASP A 54 21.63 -22.08 -14.04
C ASP A 54 20.22 -21.47 -14.00
N PRO A 55 20.05 -20.21 -14.42
CA PRO A 55 18.74 -19.55 -14.46
C PRO A 55 17.72 -20.30 -15.29
N LEU A 56 18.12 -21.00 -16.36
CA LEU A 56 17.21 -21.73 -17.21
C LEU A 56 16.67 -22.99 -16.50
N ALA A 57 17.49 -23.70 -15.76
CA ALA A 57 17.07 -24.85 -14.97
C ALA A 57 16.05 -24.44 -13.90
N LEU A 58 16.26 -23.28 -13.23
CA LEU A 58 15.34 -22.76 -12.23
C LEU A 58 13.95 -22.45 -12.81
N VAL A 59 13.87 -21.72 -13.93
CA VAL A 59 12.57 -21.36 -14.53
C VAL A 59 11.84 -22.54 -15.17
N LEU A 60 12.54 -23.63 -15.45
CA LEU A 60 11.96 -24.87 -15.98
C LEU A 60 11.58 -25.88 -14.89
N THR A 61 11.79 -25.59 -13.61
CA THR A 61 11.34 -26.45 -12.52
C THR A 61 9.82 -26.58 -12.54
N PRO A 62 9.27 -27.82 -12.59
CA PRO A 62 7.83 -28.03 -12.62
C PRO A 62 7.13 -27.46 -11.36
N LEU A 63 5.97 -26.86 -11.55
CA LEU A 63 5.09 -26.43 -10.46
C LEU A 63 4.04 -27.51 -10.18
N THR A 64 3.56 -27.53 -8.94
CA THR A 64 2.57 -28.52 -8.46
C THR A 64 1.14 -27.99 -8.40
N GLY A 65 0.88 -26.77 -8.91
CA GLY A 65 -0.45 -26.17 -8.93
C GLY A 65 -1.32 -26.63 -10.09
N ASP A 66 -2.63 -26.35 -10.00
CA ASP A 66 -3.65 -26.71 -10.99
C ASP A 66 -4.49 -25.52 -11.47
N SER A 67 -4.13 -24.28 -11.08
CA SER A 67 -4.82 -23.08 -11.55
C SER A 67 -4.64 -22.87 -13.06
N HIS A 68 -5.40 -21.97 -13.65
CA HIS A 68 -5.21 -21.60 -15.05
C HIS A 68 -3.77 -21.13 -15.31
N THR A 69 -3.23 -20.31 -14.42
CA THR A 69 -1.86 -19.79 -14.51
C THR A 69 -0.81 -20.90 -14.39
N ASP A 70 -1.01 -21.90 -13.52
CA ASP A 70 -0.11 -23.06 -13.38
C ASP A 70 -0.06 -23.89 -14.66
N ARG A 71 -1.21 -24.13 -15.29
CA ARG A 71 -1.28 -24.84 -16.57
C ARG A 71 -0.58 -24.07 -17.70
N GLU A 72 -0.75 -22.75 -17.73
CA GLU A 72 -0.07 -21.90 -18.71
C GLU A 72 1.46 -21.90 -18.51
N ILE A 73 1.95 -21.78 -17.27
CA ILE A 73 3.37 -21.92 -16.95
C ILE A 73 3.91 -23.25 -17.43
N SER A 74 3.21 -24.36 -17.14
CA SER A 74 3.62 -25.70 -17.56
C SER A 74 3.69 -25.82 -19.09
N ARG A 75 2.71 -25.28 -19.81
CA ARG A 75 2.68 -25.22 -21.27
C ARG A 75 3.89 -24.46 -21.83
N LEU A 76 4.18 -23.27 -21.27
CA LEU A 76 5.30 -22.44 -21.71
C LEU A 76 6.65 -23.10 -21.43
N GLN A 77 6.81 -23.76 -20.28
CA GLN A 77 8.00 -24.55 -19.97
C GLN A 77 8.22 -25.69 -20.98
N GLN A 78 7.15 -26.35 -21.44
CA GLN A 78 7.25 -27.39 -22.50
C GLN A 78 7.68 -26.76 -23.83
N GLN A 79 7.15 -25.59 -24.21
CA GLN A 79 7.55 -24.90 -25.44
C GLN A 79 9.04 -24.52 -25.41
N ILE A 80 9.56 -24.05 -24.26
CA ILE A 80 10.99 -23.73 -24.11
C ILE A 80 11.85 -24.99 -24.27
N ARG A 81 11.43 -26.14 -23.70
CA ARG A 81 12.14 -27.41 -23.85
C ARG A 81 12.15 -27.93 -25.29
N SER A 82 11.18 -27.55 -26.13
CA SER A 82 11.18 -27.87 -27.54
C SER A 82 12.28 -27.20 -28.36
N GLY A 83 12.94 -26.19 -27.80
CA GLY A 83 14.05 -25.46 -28.41
C GLY A 83 13.68 -24.47 -29.51
N ARG A 84 12.39 -24.32 -29.84
CA ARG A 84 11.92 -23.37 -30.87
C ARG A 84 11.47 -22.06 -30.23
N ASN A 85 11.87 -20.90 -30.80
CA ASN A 85 11.47 -19.55 -30.35
C ASN A 85 11.65 -19.35 -28.83
N VAL A 86 12.72 -19.87 -28.27
CA VAL A 86 12.98 -19.90 -26.82
C VAL A 86 12.88 -18.52 -26.17
N GLN A 87 13.35 -17.47 -26.85
CA GLN A 87 13.28 -16.09 -26.33
C GLN A 87 11.84 -15.65 -26.12
N LEU A 88 10.97 -15.86 -27.11
CA LEU A 88 9.53 -15.52 -27.02
C LEU A 88 8.84 -16.24 -25.86
N TRP A 89 9.11 -17.56 -25.74
CA TRP A 89 8.50 -18.35 -24.67
C TRP A 89 9.05 -18.01 -23.28
N LEU A 90 10.33 -17.61 -23.16
CA LEU A 90 10.89 -17.09 -21.90
C LEU A 90 10.25 -15.79 -21.48
N GLU A 91 9.99 -14.87 -22.41
CA GLU A 91 9.28 -13.62 -22.14
C GLU A 91 7.85 -13.92 -21.61
N GLN A 92 7.09 -14.75 -22.33
CA GLN A 92 5.75 -15.12 -21.90
C GLN A 92 5.75 -15.86 -20.57
N LEU A 93 6.72 -16.74 -20.32
CA LEU A 93 6.89 -17.42 -19.04
C LEU A 93 7.18 -16.42 -17.90
N GLY A 94 8.03 -15.43 -18.16
CA GLY A 94 8.29 -14.35 -17.20
C GLY A 94 7.02 -13.60 -16.79
N TRP A 95 6.18 -13.23 -17.76
CA TRP A 95 4.90 -12.60 -17.49
C TRP A 95 3.88 -13.54 -16.83
N ALA A 96 3.92 -14.83 -17.13
CA ALA A 96 3.10 -15.83 -16.43
C ALA A 96 3.54 -15.98 -14.96
N PHE A 97 4.83 -15.93 -14.66
CA PHE A 97 5.31 -15.88 -13.28
C PHE A 97 4.90 -14.57 -12.56
N VAL A 98 4.89 -13.43 -13.23
CA VAL A 98 4.35 -12.19 -12.68
C VAL A 98 2.87 -12.35 -12.34
N ALA A 99 2.07 -12.95 -13.22
CA ALA A 99 0.66 -13.23 -12.96
C ALA A 99 0.50 -14.18 -11.76
N LYS A 100 1.34 -15.23 -11.68
CA LYS A 100 1.32 -16.20 -10.57
C LYS A 100 1.70 -15.55 -9.23
N ALA A 101 2.69 -14.66 -9.21
CA ALA A 101 3.07 -13.90 -8.01
C ALA A 101 1.88 -13.12 -7.45
N ARG A 102 1.08 -12.49 -8.32
CA ARG A 102 -0.11 -11.73 -7.94
C ARG A 102 -1.26 -12.62 -7.49
N GLU A 103 -1.48 -13.74 -8.16
CA GLU A 103 -2.51 -14.73 -7.80
C GLU A 103 -2.24 -15.34 -6.42
N SER A 104 -0.98 -15.68 -6.12
CA SER A 104 -0.60 -16.42 -4.91
C SER A 104 -0.05 -15.55 -3.78
N PHE A 105 0.19 -14.26 -4.03
CA PHE A 105 0.93 -13.36 -3.14
C PHE A 105 2.32 -13.90 -2.74
N ASP A 106 2.93 -14.75 -3.57
CA ASP A 106 4.28 -15.29 -3.36
C ASP A 106 5.31 -14.55 -4.24
N PRO A 107 6.18 -13.72 -3.64
CA PRO A 107 7.20 -12.96 -4.37
C PRO A 107 8.32 -13.85 -4.94
N GLY A 108 8.38 -15.12 -4.58
CA GLY A 108 9.29 -16.09 -5.20
C GLY A 108 9.09 -16.17 -6.71
N PHE A 109 7.86 -15.99 -7.18
CA PHE A 109 7.56 -15.97 -8.62
C PHE A 109 8.12 -14.73 -9.33
N TYR A 110 8.24 -13.57 -8.67
CA TYR A 110 8.96 -12.43 -9.25
C TYR A 110 10.44 -12.74 -9.46
N LYS A 111 11.07 -13.49 -8.53
CA LYS A 111 12.46 -13.93 -8.71
C LYS A 111 12.60 -14.89 -9.90
N LEU A 112 11.63 -15.79 -10.13
CA LEU A 112 11.61 -16.65 -11.31
C LEU A 112 11.41 -15.82 -12.60
N ALA A 113 10.55 -14.82 -12.59
CA ALA A 113 10.37 -13.90 -13.70
C ALA A 113 11.68 -13.10 -14.00
N GLU A 114 12.42 -12.67 -12.97
CA GLU A 114 13.75 -12.06 -13.17
C GLU A 114 14.73 -13.04 -13.84
N GLN A 115 14.72 -14.33 -13.47
CA GLN A 115 15.57 -15.32 -14.14
C GLN A 115 15.17 -15.51 -15.61
N CYS A 116 13.89 -15.44 -15.97
CA CYS A 116 13.47 -15.44 -17.37
C CYS A 116 14.10 -14.27 -18.14
N ALA A 117 14.01 -13.05 -17.60
CA ALA A 117 14.63 -11.87 -18.21
C ALA A 117 16.17 -12.05 -18.37
N ARG A 118 16.84 -12.54 -17.34
CA ARG A 118 18.29 -12.83 -17.39
C ARG A 118 18.64 -13.90 -18.43
N CYS A 119 17.81 -14.93 -18.61
CA CYS A 119 17.99 -15.93 -19.66
C CYS A 119 17.90 -15.31 -21.07
N ILE A 120 17.03 -14.34 -21.27
CA ILE A 120 16.90 -13.60 -22.52
C ILE A 120 18.11 -12.69 -22.72
N GLU A 121 18.51 -11.91 -21.72
CA GLU A 121 19.67 -10.99 -21.75
C GLU A 121 20.98 -11.73 -22.08
N LYS A 122 21.18 -12.95 -21.59
CA LYS A 122 22.35 -13.78 -21.94
C LYS A 122 22.40 -14.13 -23.44
N ARG A 123 21.26 -14.16 -24.12
CA ARG A 123 21.17 -14.44 -25.57
C ARG A 123 21.27 -13.16 -26.41
N ASN A 124 20.67 -12.09 -25.91
CA ASN A 124 20.64 -10.78 -26.55
C ASN A 124 20.54 -9.68 -25.50
N THR A 125 21.63 -8.98 -25.22
CA THR A 125 21.75 -7.97 -24.17
C THR A 125 20.96 -6.68 -24.44
N GLN A 126 20.45 -6.48 -25.66
CA GLN A 126 19.74 -5.26 -26.07
C GLN A 126 18.22 -5.49 -26.20
N THR A 127 17.70 -6.60 -25.68
CA THR A 127 16.29 -6.94 -25.82
C THR A 127 15.42 -6.05 -24.95
N GLN A 128 14.57 -5.25 -25.58
CA GLN A 128 13.65 -4.33 -24.91
C GLN A 128 12.60 -5.08 -24.06
N GLU A 129 12.16 -6.24 -24.52
CA GLU A 129 11.23 -7.13 -23.82
C GLU A 129 11.82 -7.63 -22.49
N ALA A 130 13.08 -8.04 -22.48
CA ALA A 130 13.74 -8.46 -21.25
C ALA A 130 13.95 -7.28 -20.29
N MET A 131 14.35 -6.11 -20.81
CA MET A 131 14.44 -4.90 -20.00
C MET A 131 13.09 -4.52 -19.37
N LEU A 132 12.01 -4.61 -20.15
CA LEU A 132 10.67 -4.30 -19.68
C LEU A 132 10.23 -5.24 -18.56
N LEU A 133 10.34 -6.54 -18.79
CA LEU A 133 10.01 -7.57 -17.81
C LEU A 133 10.84 -7.37 -16.54
N ARG A 134 12.14 -7.14 -16.69
CA ARG A 134 13.04 -6.97 -15.55
C ARG A 134 12.77 -5.70 -14.78
N ALA A 135 12.56 -4.55 -15.46
CA ALA A 135 12.23 -3.30 -14.78
C ALA A 135 10.95 -3.45 -13.96
N HIS A 136 9.94 -4.12 -14.53
CA HIS A 136 8.70 -4.42 -13.85
C HIS A 136 8.88 -5.30 -12.61
N VAL A 137 9.64 -6.37 -12.73
CA VAL A 137 9.94 -7.29 -11.63
C VAL A 137 10.74 -6.62 -10.52
N LEU A 138 11.71 -5.78 -10.87
CA LEU A 138 12.53 -5.04 -9.92
C LEU A 138 11.70 -4.10 -9.03
N GLN A 139 10.62 -3.48 -9.55
CA GLN A 139 9.69 -2.70 -8.74
C GLN A 139 9.01 -3.56 -7.68
N ASN A 140 8.52 -4.74 -8.06
CA ASN A 140 7.89 -5.67 -7.14
C ASN A 140 8.86 -6.31 -6.12
N LEU A 141 10.16 -6.22 -6.38
CA LEU A 141 11.23 -6.62 -5.46
C LEU A 141 11.83 -5.42 -4.70
N HIS A 142 11.20 -4.24 -4.74
CA HIS A 142 11.61 -2.97 -4.11
C HIS A 142 13.03 -2.51 -4.51
N ARG A 143 13.48 -2.89 -5.70
CA ARG A 143 14.77 -2.46 -6.28
C ARG A 143 14.56 -1.28 -7.22
N PHE A 144 14.00 -0.20 -6.69
CA PHE A 144 13.49 0.93 -7.49
C PHE A 144 14.60 1.67 -8.26
N LYS A 145 15.81 1.82 -7.71
CA LYS A 145 16.93 2.46 -8.39
C LYS A 145 17.37 1.70 -9.65
N GLU A 146 17.34 0.36 -9.56
CA GLU A 146 17.69 -0.48 -10.73
C GLU A 146 16.54 -0.47 -11.76
N SER A 147 15.29 -0.49 -11.29
CA SER A 147 14.12 -0.35 -12.16
C SER A 147 14.12 0.98 -12.89
N GLU A 148 14.40 2.11 -12.21
CA GLU A 148 14.52 3.44 -12.81
C GLU A 148 15.57 3.44 -13.94
N THR A 149 16.74 2.83 -13.71
CA THR A 149 17.79 2.76 -14.71
C THR A 149 17.34 2.08 -16.01
N LEU A 150 16.62 0.96 -15.88
CA LEU A 150 16.08 0.24 -17.04
C LEU A 150 14.91 0.99 -17.70
N ALA A 151 14.01 1.58 -16.89
CA ALA A 151 12.88 2.34 -17.38
C ALA A 151 13.32 3.59 -18.17
N ARG A 152 14.35 4.33 -17.71
CA ARG A 152 14.92 5.46 -18.46
C ARG A 152 15.49 5.02 -19.81
N ARG A 153 16.14 3.84 -19.87
CA ARG A 153 16.63 3.28 -21.15
C ARG A 153 15.48 2.91 -22.08
N LEU A 154 14.40 2.31 -21.56
CA LEU A 154 13.20 1.99 -22.34
C LEU A 154 12.53 3.24 -22.89
N VAL A 155 12.39 4.30 -22.08
CA VAL A 155 11.86 5.59 -22.51
C VAL A 155 12.70 6.17 -23.64
N GLN A 156 14.03 6.12 -23.55
CA GLN A 156 14.94 6.62 -24.60
C GLN A 156 14.87 5.80 -25.89
N GLN A 157 14.68 4.48 -25.81
CA GLN A 157 14.71 3.58 -26.96
C GLN A 157 13.38 3.47 -27.70
N ARG A 158 12.27 3.50 -26.97
CA ARG A 158 10.93 3.31 -27.55
C ARG A 158 9.87 4.28 -27.07
N GLY A 159 9.95 4.81 -25.83
CA GLY A 159 9.08 5.85 -25.31
C GLY A 159 7.60 5.51 -25.32
N LEU A 160 7.23 4.26 -25.03
CA LEU A 160 5.83 3.83 -24.97
C LEU A 160 5.17 4.23 -23.66
N SER A 161 3.85 4.34 -23.65
CA SER A 161 3.06 4.71 -22.46
C SER A 161 3.42 3.86 -21.23
N PHE A 162 3.61 2.55 -21.40
CA PHE A 162 3.97 1.67 -20.30
C PHE A 162 5.40 1.91 -19.76
N ASP A 163 6.34 2.35 -20.60
CA ASP A 163 7.71 2.67 -20.17
C ASP A 163 7.73 3.90 -19.26
N TYR A 164 6.95 4.93 -19.61
CA TYR A 164 6.75 6.10 -18.76
C TYR A 164 6.02 5.74 -17.46
N GLY A 165 5.07 4.82 -17.49
CA GLY A 165 4.42 4.30 -16.28
C GLY A 165 5.42 3.64 -15.33
N LEU A 166 6.30 2.76 -15.86
CA LEU A 166 7.38 2.14 -15.07
C LEU A 166 8.35 3.17 -14.51
N LEU A 167 8.73 4.16 -15.32
CA LEU A 167 9.63 5.22 -14.86
C LEU A 167 8.99 6.02 -13.72
N GLY A 168 7.75 6.44 -13.89
CA GLY A 168 7.01 7.18 -12.88
C GLY A 168 6.85 6.39 -11.57
N ASP A 169 6.51 5.09 -11.64
CA ASP A 169 6.40 4.23 -10.47
C ASP A 169 7.72 4.14 -9.70
N ALA A 170 8.85 3.93 -10.41
CA ALA A 170 10.15 3.85 -9.78
C ALA A 170 10.61 5.18 -9.15
N LEU A 171 10.25 6.31 -9.76
CA LEU A 171 10.56 7.66 -9.25
C LEU A 171 9.69 7.98 -8.01
N MET A 172 8.41 7.68 -8.06
CA MET A 172 7.46 7.91 -6.97
C MET A 172 7.90 7.18 -5.69
N GLU A 173 8.25 5.91 -5.79
CA GLU A 173 8.71 5.11 -4.65
C GLU A 173 10.04 5.63 -4.05
N GLN A 174 10.83 6.35 -4.83
CA GLN A 174 12.03 7.02 -4.37
C GLN A 174 11.80 8.45 -3.84
N GLY A 175 10.55 8.90 -3.72
CA GLY A 175 10.21 10.25 -3.28
C GLY A 175 10.48 11.35 -4.31
N LYS A 176 10.84 11.00 -5.55
CA LYS A 176 11.07 11.95 -6.65
C LYS A 176 9.74 12.32 -7.32
N LEU A 177 8.80 12.90 -6.53
CA LEU A 177 7.42 13.07 -6.97
C LEU A 177 7.28 14.04 -8.15
N GLY A 178 8.11 15.08 -8.25
CA GLY A 178 8.12 15.98 -9.39
C GLY A 178 8.41 15.26 -10.71
N ASP A 179 9.50 14.48 -10.75
CA ASP A 179 9.89 13.69 -11.92
C ASP A 179 8.84 12.60 -12.25
N ALA A 180 8.21 12.02 -11.21
CA ALA A 180 7.14 11.02 -11.38
C ALA A 180 5.91 11.64 -12.06
N VAL A 181 5.51 12.86 -11.67
CA VAL A 181 4.41 13.61 -12.32
C VAL A 181 4.70 13.81 -13.79
N GLU A 182 5.93 14.23 -14.16
CA GLU A 182 6.31 14.40 -15.56
C GLU A 182 6.21 13.10 -16.34
N ALA A 183 6.70 12.00 -15.78
CA ALA A 183 6.62 10.68 -16.42
C ALA A 183 5.16 10.23 -16.60
N TYR A 184 4.30 10.40 -15.60
CA TYR A 184 2.89 10.04 -15.70
C TYR A 184 2.13 10.95 -16.65
N GLN A 185 2.50 12.24 -16.77
CA GLN A 185 1.93 13.12 -17.77
C GLN A 185 2.24 12.65 -19.18
N GLN A 186 3.47 12.20 -19.44
CA GLN A 186 3.84 11.61 -20.74
C GLN A 186 3.06 10.30 -20.99
N MET A 187 2.91 9.45 -19.98
CA MET A 187 2.08 8.24 -20.06
C MET A 187 0.64 8.60 -20.47
N MET A 188 0.06 9.61 -19.83
CA MET A 188 -1.31 10.08 -20.09
C MET A 188 -1.45 10.65 -21.49
N ASN A 189 -0.48 11.47 -21.94
CA ASN A 189 -0.49 12.08 -23.28
C ASN A 189 -0.45 11.02 -24.40
N LEU A 190 0.29 9.92 -24.16
CA LEU A 190 0.42 8.83 -25.12
C LEU A 190 -0.81 7.92 -25.12
N ARG A 191 -1.35 7.62 -23.96
CA ARG A 191 -2.49 6.72 -23.82
C ARG A 191 -3.24 6.94 -22.51
N PRO A 192 -4.34 7.70 -22.54
CA PRO A 192 -5.24 7.88 -21.40
C PRO A 192 -6.09 6.60 -21.21
N ASP A 193 -5.59 5.67 -20.43
CA ASP A 193 -6.27 4.41 -20.09
C ASP A 193 -6.39 4.22 -18.56
N LEU A 194 -7.02 3.13 -18.13
CA LEU A 194 -7.19 2.77 -16.74
C LEU A 194 -5.89 2.94 -15.92
N ARG A 195 -4.76 2.54 -16.48
CA ARG A 195 -3.46 2.57 -15.79
C ARG A 195 -2.94 3.99 -15.63
N ALA A 196 -3.13 4.82 -16.64
CA ALA A 196 -2.72 6.21 -16.62
C ALA A 196 -3.58 7.02 -15.63
N TYR A 197 -4.91 6.85 -15.67
CA TYR A 197 -5.83 7.50 -14.74
C TYR A 197 -5.57 7.10 -13.28
N ALA A 198 -5.34 5.82 -13.03
CA ALA A 198 -5.09 5.34 -11.68
C ALA A 198 -3.78 5.90 -11.07
N ARG A 199 -2.73 6.09 -11.89
CA ARG A 199 -1.48 6.74 -11.46
C ARG A 199 -1.69 8.22 -11.19
N ALA A 200 -2.43 8.91 -12.06
CA ALA A 200 -2.80 10.30 -11.84
C ALA A 200 -3.60 10.48 -10.55
N ALA A 201 -4.57 9.59 -10.28
CA ALA A 201 -5.34 9.60 -9.04
C ALA A 201 -4.44 9.45 -7.81
N HIS A 202 -3.51 8.48 -7.84
CA HIS A 202 -2.62 8.27 -6.71
C HIS A 202 -1.69 9.45 -6.47
N MET A 203 -1.14 10.03 -7.53
CA MET A 203 -0.28 11.20 -7.43
C MET A 203 -1.01 12.42 -6.88
N ARG A 204 -2.27 12.65 -7.31
CA ARG A 204 -3.11 13.73 -6.77
C ARG A 204 -3.35 13.57 -5.27
N TRP A 205 -3.69 12.36 -4.82
CA TRP A 205 -3.87 12.08 -3.39
C TRP A 205 -2.57 12.32 -2.59
N LEU A 206 -1.42 11.84 -3.08
CA LEU A 206 -0.13 12.09 -2.43
C LEU A 206 0.19 13.59 -2.30
N LYS A 207 -0.33 14.41 -3.20
CA LYS A 207 -0.16 15.87 -3.18
C LYS A 207 -1.32 16.63 -2.51
N GLY A 208 -2.17 15.93 -1.75
CA GLY A 208 -3.26 16.53 -0.98
C GLY A 208 -4.50 16.90 -1.81
N ASP A 209 -4.58 16.49 -3.08
CA ASP A 209 -5.73 16.70 -3.95
C ASP A 209 -6.61 15.43 -3.97
N LEU A 210 -7.33 15.19 -2.87
CA LEU A 210 -8.17 14.00 -2.71
C LEU A 210 -9.39 14.03 -3.65
N GLU A 211 -10.00 15.19 -3.86
CA GLU A 211 -11.13 15.37 -4.78
C GLU A 211 -10.72 15.00 -6.20
N GLY A 212 -9.64 15.58 -6.69
CA GLY A 212 -9.10 15.23 -8.01
C GLY A 212 -8.59 13.79 -8.12
N ALA A 213 -8.19 13.16 -7.00
CA ALA A 213 -7.87 11.73 -6.98
C ALA A 213 -9.11 10.87 -7.20
N ILE A 214 -10.24 11.22 -6.57
CA ILE A 214 -11.53 10.55 -6.76
C ILE A 214 -11.98 10.69 -8.22
N GLU A 215 -11.96 11.90 -8.78
CA GLU A 215 -12.32 12.15 -10.18
C GLU A 215 -11.47 11.31 -11.14
N ALA A 216 -10.16 11.33 -10.98
CA ALA A 216 -9.25 10.57 -11.85
C ALA A 216 -9.47 9.05 -11.69
N MET A 217 -9.77 8.56 -10.49
CA MET A 217 -10.06 7.14 -10.26
C MET A 217 -11.42 6.73 -10.85
N GLN A 218 -12.42 7.62 -10.88
CA GLN A 218 -13.69 7.39 -11.58
C GLN A 218 -13.48 7.20 -13.09
N LEU A 219 -12.56 7.99 -13.71
CA LEU A 219 -12.16 7.77 -15.09
C LEU A 219 -11.50 6.40 -15.27
N ALA A 220 -10.65 5.96 -14.33
CA ALA A 220 -10.06 4.63 -14.36
C ALA A 220 -11.13 3.52 -14.27
N VAL A 221 -12.14 3.67 -13.42
CA VAL A 221 -13.28 2.75 -13.32
C VAL A 221 -14.06 2.68 -14.65
N THR A 222 -14.31 3.84 -15.26
CA THR A 222 -15.02 3.91 -16.57
C THR A 222 -14.21 3.25 -17.70
N ALA A 223 -12.88 3.32 -17.63
CA ALA A 223 -11.98 2.70 -18.61
C ALA A 223 -11.76 1.19 -18.35
N ALA A 224 -12.26 0.64 -17.25
CA ALA A 224 -12.17 -0.79 -16.95
C ALA A 224 -13.09 -1.61 -17.86
N THR A 225 -12.62 -2.78 -18.27
CA THR A 225 -13.41 -3.70 -19.09
C THR A 225 -13.94 -4.84 -18.24
N PRO A 226 -15.21 -5.26 -18.40
CA PRO A 226 -15.78 -6.39 -17.65
C PRO A 226 -15.06 -7.72 -17.89
N SER A 227 -14.34 -7.85 -18.99
CA SER A 227 -13.56 -9.06 -19.33
C SER A 227 -12.27 -9.19 -18.50
N ASP A 228 -11.81 -8.13 -17.84
CA ASP A 228 -10.68 -8.13 -16.91
C ASP A 228 -11.21 -7.87 -15.48
N ALA A 229 -11.76 -8.90 -14.88
CA ALA A 229 -12.38 -8.84 -13.56
C ALA A 229 -11.41 -8.39 -12.46
N GLU A 230 -10.12 -8.78 -12.56
CA GLU A 230 -9.10 -8.39 -11.60
C GLU A 230 -8.84 -6.87 -11.64
N SER A 231 -8.59 -6.32 -12.84
CA SER A 231 -8.38 -4.88 -12.99
C SER A 231 -9.61 -4.07 -12.59
N ALA A 232 -10.82 -4.56 -12.92
CA ALA A 232 -12.06 -3.91 -12.52
C ALA A 232 -12.27 -3.95 -10.99
N ALA A 233 -12.00 -5.06 -10.32
CA ALA A 233 -12.04 -5.17 -8.86
C ALA A 233 -11.02 -4.23 -8.21
N TRP A 234 -9.82 -4.17 -8.78
CA TRP A 234 -8.75 -3.31 -8.28
C TRP A 234 -9.10 -1.82 -8.33
N VAL A 235 -9.55 -1.30 -9.49
CA VAL A 235 -9.89 0.14 -9.59
C VAL A 235 -11.08 0.52 -8.71
N ASN A 236 -12.09 -0.36 -8.56
CA ASN A 236 -13.20 -0.12 -7.65
C ASN A 236 -12.75 -0.12 -6.18
N THR A 237 -11.83 -1.01 -5.80
CA THR A 237 -11.23 -0.99 -4.46
C THR A 237 -10.42 0.28 -4.21
N ARG A 238 -9.68 0.76 -5.22
CA ARG A 238 -8.92 2.01 -5.10
C ARG A 238 -9.82 3.24 -5.02
N LEU A 239 -10.92 3.26 -5.77
CA LEU A 239 -11.93 4.32 -5.64
C LEU A 239 -12.57 4.29 -4.25
N ALA A 240 -12.98 3.11 -3.77
CA ALA A 240 -13.49 2.94 -2.41
C ALA A 240 -12.51 3.44 -1.34
N PHE A 241 -11.21 3.22 -1.54
CA PHE A 241 -10.19 3.73 -0.63
C PHE A 241 -10.19 5.27 -0.58
N TYR A 242 -10.26 5.97 -1.72
CA TYR A 242 -10.30 7.44 -1.73
C TYR A 242 -11.62 8.00 -1.20
N GLU A 243 -12.75 7.33 -1.50
CA GLU A 243 -14.05 7.69 -0.93
C GLU A 243 -14.05 7.50 0.60
N PHE A 244 -13.42 6.45 1.12
CA PHE A 244 -13.23 6.24 2.55
C PHE A 244 -12.29 7.29 3.16
N GLN A 245 -11.21 7.68 2.48
CA GLN A 245 -10.35 8.80 2.90
C GLN A 245 -11.13 10.12 3.01
N ALA A 246 -12.08 10.35 2.11
CA ALA A 246 -12.96 11.52 2.13
C ALA A 246 -14.08 11.45 3.18
N GLY A 247 -14.21 10.33 3.92
CA GLY A 247 -15.30 10.11 4.87
C GLY A 247 -16.63 9.67 4.25
N SER A 248 -16.68 9.44 2.93
CA SER A 248 -17.85 8.93 2.19
C SER A 248 -17.96 7.41 2.37
N VAL A 249 -18.31 6.98 3.59
CA VAL A 249 -18.24 5.57 3.98
C VAL A 249 -19.25 4.70 3.20
N ASP A 250 -20.45 5.22 2.95
CA ASP A 250 -21.52 4.48 2.25
C ASP A 250 -21.16 4.22 0.79
N GLU A 251 -20.61 5.21 0.09
CA GLU A 251 -20.10 5.09 -1.27
C GLU A 251 -18.94 4.10 -1.34
N ALA A 252 -18.00 4.22 -0.41
CA ALA A 252 -16.86 3.32 -0.29
C ALA A 252 -17.31 1.85 -0.06
N GLU A 253 -18.34 1.63 0.79
CA GLU A 253 -18.88 0.29 1.03
C GLU A 253 -19.52 -0.29 -0.23
N GLN A 254 -20.32 0.49 -0.96
CA GLN A 254 -20.93 0.06 -2.23
C GLN A 254 -19.87 -0.33 -3.26
N ARG A 255 -18.79 0.45 -3.40
CA ARG A 255 -17.67 0.14 -4.28
C ARG A 255 -16.96 -1.14 -3.87
N CYS A 256 -16.72 -1.34 -2.57
CA CYS A 256 -16.13 -2.56 -2.04
C CYS A 256 -16.99 -3.79 -2.32
N VAL A 257 -18.31 -3.70 -2.11
CA VAL A 257 -19.26 -4.78 -2.43
C VAL A 257 -19.21 -5.10 -3.92
N PHE A 258 -19.18 -4.07 -4.78
CA PHE A 258 -19.07 -4.28 -6.22
C PHE A 258 -17.73 -4.93 -6.61
N ALA A 259 -16.61 -4.49 -6.06
CA ALA A 259 -15.29 -5.13 -6.28
C ALA A 259 -15.31 -6.62 -5.89
N LEU A 260 -15.91 -6.96 -4.75
CA LEU A 260 -16.06 -8.33 -4.28
C LEU A 260 -17.05 -9.16 -5.12
N SER A 261 -18.03 -8.55 -5.79
CA SER A 261 -18.90 -9.25 -6.74
C SER A 261 -18.17 -9.65 -8.02
N LEU A 262 -17.14 -8.88 -8.43
CA LEU A 262 -16.26 -9.21 -9.55
C LEU A 262 -15.25 -10.30 -9.19
N GLN A 263 -14.72 -10.25 -7.96
CA GLN A 263 -13.74 -11.19 -7.44
C GLN A 263 -13.97 -11.44 -5.94
N ASN A 264 -14.69 -12.51 -5.61
CA ASN A 264 -15.15 -12.82 -4.25
C ASN A 264 -14.05 -12.86 -3.18
N ASN A 265 -12.85 -13.29 -3.55
CA ASN A 265 -11.70 -13.45 -2.66
C ASN A 265 -10.63 -12.39 -2.93
N TYR A 266 -11.02 -11.15 -3.23
CA TYR A 266 -10.08 -10.09 -3.47
C TYR A 266 -9.59 -9.50 -2.14
N ALA A 267 -8.40 -9.93 -1.71
CA ALA A 267 -7.85 -9.59 -0.39
C ALA A 267 -7.80 -8.07 -0.11
N PRO A 268 -7.41 -7.17 -1.05
CA PRO A 268 -7.42 -5.75 -0.78
C PRO A 268 -8.81 -5.17 -0.48
N ALA A 269 -9.85 -5.64 -1.19
CA ALA A 269 -11.22 -5.21 -0.92
C ALA A 269 -11.73 -5.72 0.44
N LEU A 270 -11.38 -6.96 0.81
CA LEU A 270 -11.71 -7.51 2.13
C LEU A 270 -11.02 -6.75 3.26
N LEU A 271 -9.75 -6.35 3.08
CA LEU A 271 -9.02 -5.51 4.04
C LEU A 271 -9.71 -4.16 4.22
N LEU A 272 -10.03 -3.47 3.11
CA LEU A 272 -10.70 -2.18 3.16
C LEU A 272 -12.08 -2.28 3.80
N LYS A 273 -12.86 -3.32 3.47
CA LYS A 273 -14.14 -3.62 4.13
C LYS A 273 -13.97 -3.79 5.64
N GLY A 274 -12.96 -4.52 6.07
CA GLY A 274 -12.65 -4.68 7.49
C GLY A 274 -12.33 -3.35 8.19
N LYS A 275 -11.53 -2.48 7.56
CA LYS A 275 -11.24 -1.13 8.07
C LYS A 275 -12.49 -0.26 8.19
N MET A 276 -13.36 -0.27 7.19
CA MET A 276 -14.66 0.44 7.24
C MET A 276 -15.55 -0.08 8.37
N LEU A 277 -15.65 -1.39 8.55
CA LEU A 277 -16.41 -1.99 9.65
C LEU A 277 -15.84 -1.61 11.03
N LEU A 278 -14.52 -1.52 11.16
CA LEU A 278 -13.88 -1.00 12.38
C LEU A 278 -14.18 0.48 12.62
N ALA A 279 -14.23 1.29 11.55
CA ALA A 279 -14.61 2.69 11.63
C ALA A 279 -16.07 2.87 12.11
N GLN A 280 -16.95 1.98 11.67
CA GLN A 280 -18.37 1.90 12.07
C GLN A 280 -18.62 1.24 13.44
N ASN A 281 -17.55 0.89 14.18
CA ASN A 281 -17.65 0.16 15.47
C ASN A 281 -18.37 -1.20 15.37
N ARG A 282 -18.12 -1.94 14.28
CA ARG A 282 -18.65 -3.29 13.99
C ARG A 282 -17.53 -4.34 14.00
N PRO A 283 -16.82 -4.54 15.13
CA PRO A 283 -15.59 -5.32 15.14
C PRO A 283 -15.80 -6.81 14.85
N ARG A 284 -16.94 -7.41 15.25
CA ARG A 284 -17.21 -8.83 14.97
C ARG A 284 -17.33 -9.11 13.48
N GLU A 285 -18.03 -8.24 12.74
CA GLU A 285 -18.15 -8.37 11.29
C GLU A 285 -16.81 -8.05 10.58
N ALA A 286 -16.02 -7.14 11.14
CA ALA A 286 -14.67 -6.87 10.66
C ALA A 286 -13.76 -8.10 10.77
N VAL A 287 -13.87 -8.88 11.85
CA VAL A 287 -13.08 -10.12 12.04
C VAL A 287 -13.32 -11.09 10.89
N ASP A 288 -14.57 -11.33 10.48
CA ASP A 288 -14.89 -12.28 9.39
C ASP A 288 -14.25 -11.88 8.07
N ALA A 289 -14.32 -10.60 7.71
CA ALA A 289 -13.71 -10.06 6.50
C ALA A 289 -12.17 -10.13 6.56
N LEU A 290 -11.59 -9.75 7.69
CA LEU A 290 -10.14 -9.65 7.89
C LEU A 290 -9.47 -11.02 8.05
N GLN A 291 -10.14 -12.02 8.63
CA GLN A 291 -9.64 -13.41 8.66
C GLN A 291 -9.46 -13.94 7.24
N ASN A 292 -10.46 -13.73 6.38
CA ASN A 292 -10.37 -14.11 4.98
C ASN A 292 -9.26 -13.33 4.26
N ALA A 293 -9.18 -12.01 4.47
CA ALA A 293 -8.15 -11.17 3.88
C ALA A 293 -6.74 -11.63 4.28
N ALA A 294 -6.48 -11.84 5.58
CA ALA A 294 -5.17 -12.26 6.10
C ALA A 294 -4.81 -13.70 5.70
N LYS A 295 -5.80 -14.58 5.50
CA LYS A 295 -5.57 -15.93 4.97
C LYS A 295 -5.12 -15.90 3.51
N LEU A 296 -5.72 -15.00 2.70
CA LEU A 296 -5.37 -14.84 1.29
C LEU A 296 -4.05 -14.10 1.11
N ASN A 297 -3.82 -13.09 1.93
CA ASN A 297 -2.62 -12.26 1.88
C ASN A 297 -2.07 -12.02 3.29
N PRO A 298 -1.14 -12.84 3.79
CA PRO A 298 -0.65 -12.80 5.16
C PRO A 298 0.40 -11.69 5.41
N LEU A 299 0.21 -10.51 4.81
CA LEU A 299 1.09 -9.37 5.01
C LEU A 299 0.88 -8.71 6.37
N PRO A 300 1.88 -8.00 6.90
CA PRO A 300 1.81 -7.29 8.15
C PRO A 300 0.58 -6.39 8.31
N GLU A 301 0.20 -5.65 7.29
CA GLU A 301 -0.97 -4.79 7.36
C GLU A 301 -2.28 -5.57 7.60
N TYR A 302 -2.44 -6.70 6.93
CA TYR A 302 -3.61 -7.57 7.07
C TYR A 302 -3.66 -8.21 8.46
N GLN A 303 -2.51 -8.70 8.94
CA GLN A 303 -2.39 -9.31 10.27
C GLN A 303 -2.61 -8.28 11.38
N TRP A 304 -2.02 -7.08 11.27
CA TRP A 304 -2.23 -6.03 12.26
C TRP A 304 -3.68 -5.60 12.33
N THR A 305 -4.31 -5.32 11.18
CA THR A 305 -5.73 -4.92 11.13
C THR A 305 -6.64 -6.02 11.69
N LEU A 306 -6.34 -7.30 11.43
CA LEU A 306 -7.07 -8.43 12.01
C LEU A 306 -6.89 -8.50 13.53
N ALA A 307 -5.67 -8.33 14.04
CA ALA A 307 -5.42 -8.33 15.47
C ALA A 307 -6.17 -7.20 16.20
N GLU A 308 -6.24 -6.01 15.60
CA GLU A 308 -7.02 -4.88 16.11
C GLU A 308 -8.53 -5.21 16.14
N ALA A 309 -9.05 -5.85 15.10
CA ALA A 309 -10.46 -6.26 15.05
C ALA A 309 -10.79 -7.33 16.09
N LEU A 310 -9.92 -8.34 16.25
CA LEU A 310 -10.07 -9.39 17.26
C LEU A 310 -10.06 -8.80 18.67
N ARG A 311 -9.15 -7.88 18.97
CA ARG A 311 -9.07 -7.20 20.26
C ARG A 311 -10.33 -6.37 20.53
N ALA A 312 -10.79 -5.61 19.56
CA ALA A 312 -12.03 -4.84 19.64
C ALA A 312 -13.28 -5.72 19.79
N ALA A 313 -13.24 -6.96 19.29
CA ALA A 313 -14.30 -7.96 19.47
C ALA A 313 -14.21 -8.74 20.79
N GLY A 314 -13.19 -8.52 21.62
CA GLY A 314 -12.95 -9.21 22.88
C GLY A 314 -12.24 -10.56 22.76
N CYS A 315 -11.63 -10.86 21.60
CA CYS A 315 -10.92 -12.11 21.30
C CYS A 315 -9.40 -11.95 21.52
N GLU A 316 -8.97 -11.65 22.76
CA GLU A 316 -7.59 -11.26 23.08
C GLU A 316 -6.57 -12.36 22.79
N ASN A 317 -6.88 -13.63 23.07
CA ASN A 317 -5.96 -14.74 22.79
C ASN A 317 -5.68 -14.93 21.30
N GLU A 318 -6.70 -14.78 20.46
CA GLU A 318 -6.59 -14.86 19.00
C GLU A 318 -5.80 -13.66 18.46
N ALA A 319 -6.07 -12.46 18.95
CA ALA A 319 -5.32 -11.25 18.61
C ALA A 319 -3.82 -11.43 18.91
N SER A 320 -3.49 -11.92 20.10
CA SER A 320 -2.10 -12.17 20.54
C SER A 320 -1.40 -13.24 19.66
N ALA A 321 -2.12 -14.26 19.21
CA ALA A 321 -1.59 -15.29 18.32
C ALA A 321 -1.25 -14.68 16.93
N VAL A 322 -2.14 -13.85 16.37
CA VAL A 322 -1.91 -13.16 15.08
C VAL A 322 -0.73 -12.19 15.19
N GLU A 323 -0.65 -11.41 16.27
CA GLU A 323 0.49 -10.50 16.51
C GLU A 323 1.81 -11.25 16.67
N THR A 324 1.79 -12.45 17.27
CA THR A 324 2.99 -13.29 17.37
C THR A 324 3.50 -13.69 15.99
N GLN A 325 2.62 -14.09 15.08
CA GLN A 325 2.98 -14.38 13.70
C GLN A 325 3.51 -13.14 12.99
N LEU A 326 2.87 -11.98 13.17
CA LEU A 326 3.31 -10.70 12.63
C LEU A 326 4.75 -10.37 13.09
N ARG A 327 5.07 -10.52 14.38
CA ARG A 327 6.42 -10.27 14.92
C ARG A 327 7.47 -11.22 14.34
N GLN A 328 7.10 -12.47 14.09
CA GLN A 328 8.02 -13.50 13.58
C GLN A 328 8.32 -13.35 12.10
N HIS A 329 7.32 -13.03 11.29
CA HIS A 329 7.40 -13.09 9.83
C HIS A 329 7.30 -11.74 9.13
N GLY A 330 6.84 -10.70 9.80
CA GLY A 330 6.55 -9.40 9.19
C GLY A 330 7.74 -8.72 8.53
N ALA A 331 8.96 -8.91 9.08
CA ALA A 331 10.17 -8.28 8.53
C ALA A 331 10.51 -8.74 7.10
N SER A 332 10.12 -9.98 6.74
CA SER A 332 10.33 -10.51 5.39
C SER A 332 9.23 -10.12 4.40
N GLY A 333 8.09 -9.67 4.94
CA GLY A 333 6.94 -9.31 4.13
C GLY A 333 6.83 -7.82 3.83
N ASP A 334 6.76 -7.04 4.89
CA ASP A 334 6.68 -5.57 4.83
C ASP A 334 7.36 -5.00 6.09
N PRO A 335 8.67 -4.71 6.01
CA PRO A 335 9.43 -4.19 7.15
C PRO A 335 8.91 -2.84 7.62
N ARG A 336 8.36 -2.00 6.74
CA ARG A 336 7.76 -0.71 7.08
C ARG A 336 6.55 -0.87 8.00
N THR A 337 5.58 -1.69 7.63
CA THR A 337 4.40 -1.94 8.47
C THR A 337 4.77 -2.61 9.80
N LEU A 338 5.75 -3.53 9.80
CA LEU A 338 6.22 -4.09 11.06
C LEU A 338 6.89 -3.04 11.95
N ALA A 339 7.66 -2.10 11.37
CA ALA A 339 8.25 -1.00 12.13
C ALA A 339 7.17 -0.12 12.77
N LEU A 340 6.15 0.28 12.00
CA LEU A 340 4.99 1.03 12.51
C LEU A 340 4.27 0.27 13.63
N PHE A 341 4.00 -1.02 13.45
CA PHE A 341 3.36 -1.85 14.48
C PHE A 341 4.17 -1.87 15.79
N LEU A 342 5.48 -2.12 15.71
CA LEU A 342 6.35 -2.17 16.89
C LEU A 342 6.43 -0.81 17.60
N ALA A 343 6.52 0.28 16.85
CA ALA A 343 6.55 1.64 17.41
C ALA A 343 5.21 1.99 18.10
N THR A 344 4.08 1.69 17.46
CA THR A 344 2.73 1.95 18.01
C THR A 344 2.46 1.11 19.27
N ARG A 345 3.04 -0.12 19.35
CA ARG A 345 2.94 -0.96 20.55
C ARG A 345 3.98 -0.65 21.62
N HIS A 346 4.86 0.33 21.39
CA HIS A 346 6.02 0.63 22.25
C HIS A 346 6.90 -0.60 22.51
N GLU A 347 7.02 -1.47 21.51
CA GLU A 347 7.77 -2.72 21.55
C GLU A 347 9.07 -2.62 20.76
N SER A 348 10.19 -3.03 21.38
CA SER A 348 11.49 -3.14 20.68
C SER A 348 11.84 -1.93 19.80
N PRO A 349 11.95 -0.71 20.36
CA PRO A 349 12.12 0.52 19.59
C PRO A 349 13.37 0.47 18.67
N GLU A 350 14.45 -0.19 19.09
CA GLU A 350 15.66 -0.36 18.28
C GLU A 350 15.42 -1.26 17.07
N ARG A 351 14.55 -2.28 17.20
CA ARG A 351 14.16 -3.13 16.06
C ARG A 351 13.28 -2.36 15.09
N SER A 352 12.31 -1.62 15.59
CA SER A 352 11.46 -0.74 14.79
C SER A 352 12.32 0.22 13.98
N LEU A 353 13.23 0.94 14.62
CA LEU A 353 14.11 1.91 13.96
C LEU A 353 15.02 1.26 12.91
N ARG A 354 15.60 0.08 13.20
CA ARG A 354 16.41 -0.63 12.19
C ARG A 354 15.60 -0.99 10.94
N LEU A 355 14.36 -1.48 11.11
CA LEU A 355 13.47 -1.84 10.00
C LEU A 355 13.11 -0.62 9.16
N ALA A 356 12.75 0.49 9.80
CA ALA A 356 12.42 1.73 9.10
C ALA A 356 13.61 2.32 8.33
N ARG A 357 14.83 2.25 8.89
CA ARG A 357 16.05 2.69 8.19
C ARG A 357 16.39 1.81 6.98
N VAL A 358 16.24 0.51 7.10
CA VAL A 358 16.45 -0.43 5.96
C VAL A 358 15.44 -0.14 4.83
N GLU A 359 14.21 0.19 5.17
CA GLU A 359 13.21 0.55 4.18
C GLU A 359 13.56 1.86 3.46
N LEU A 360 14.08 2.86 4.20
CA LEU A 360 14.51 4.14 3.62
C LEU A 360 15.64 3.98 2.58
N ASP A 361 16.49 2.97 2.69
CA ASP A 361 17.54 2.69 1.69
C ASP A 361 16.98 2.33 0.31
N SER A 362 15.79 1.71 0.30
CA SER A 362 15.11 1.24 -0.90
C SER A 362 14.07 2.24 -1.41
N ARG A 363 13.36 2.88 -0.48
CA ARG A 363 12.16 3.69 -0.71
C ARG A 363 12.24 4.95 0.13
N SER A 364 11.80 6.08 -0.41
CA SER A 364 11.83 7.38 0.27
C SER A 364 10.52 8.14 0.03
N ASP A 365 9.41 7.42 0.07
CA ASP A 365 8.06 7.97 -0.07
C ASP A 365 7.56 8.60 1.25
N VAL A 366 6.43 9.31 1.20
CA VAL A 366 5.75 9.94 2.34
C VAL A 366 5.60 8.98 3.52
N PHE A 367 5.14 7.76 3.27
CA PHE A 367 4.85 6.77 4.32
C PHE A 367 6.10 6.10 4.89
N THR A 368 7.20 6.08 4.14
CA THR A 368 8.49 5.62 4.64
C THR A 368 9.12 6.63 5.58
N HIS A 369 9.02 7.93 5.26
CA HIS A 369 9.42 9.00 6.17
C HIS A 369 8.56 9.04 7.44
N ASP A 370 7.23 8.82 7.34
CA ASP A 370 6.34 8.66 8.49
C ASP A 370 6.75 7.49 9.40
N ALA A 371 6.97 6.31 8.81
CA ALA A 371 7.38 5.13 9.57
C ALA A 371 8.73 5.33 10.27
N LEU A 372 9.68 6.00 9.63
CA LEU A 372 10.95 6.35 10.24
C LEU A 372 10.77 7.36 11.37
N ALA A 373 9.99 8.43 11.15
CA ALA A 373 9.71 9.43 12.16
C ALA A 373 9.06 8.82 13.41
N TRP A 374 8.07 7.94 13.22
CA TRP A 374 7.39 7.26 14.30
C TRP A 374 8.32 6.29 15.07
N SER A 375 9.16 5.54 14.34
CA SER A 375 10.16 4.65 14.94
C SER A 375 11.24 5.42 15.72
N LEU A 376 11.66 6.59 15.23
CA LEU A 376 12.59 7.49 15.90
C LEU A 376 11.98 8.06 17.19
N ALA A 377 10.73 8.48 17.16
CA ALA A 377 10.01 8.96 18.32
C ALA A 377 9.89 7.87 19.40
N ALA A 378 9.54 6.65 19.01
CA ALA A 378 9.48 5.50 19.90
C ALA A 378 10.85 5.15 20.52
N ALA A 379 11.94 5.42 19.82
CA ALA A 379 13.32 5.24 20.29
C ALA A 379 13.86 6.46 21.09
N GLY A 380 13.06 7.51 21.28
CA GLY A 380 13.45 8.73 22.00
C GLY A 380 14.31 9.72 21.20
N ASN A 381 14.53 9.49 19.90
CA ASN A 381 15.32 10.33 19.01
C ASN A 381 14.46 11.49 18.45
N LEU A 382 13.92 12.34 19.32
CA LEU A 382 12.85 13.29 19.01
C LEU A 382 13.23 14.35 17.96
N ALA A 383 14.45 14.85 17.96
CA ALA A 383 14.89 15.86 16.98
C ALA A 383 14.92 15.30 15.55
N GLU A 384 15.44 14.07 15.39
CA GLU A 384 15.46 13.38 14.10
C GLU A 384 14.03 12.99 13.68
N ALA A 385 13.19 12.52 14.63
CA ALA A 385 11.79 12.22 14.39
C ALA A 385 11.03 13.42 13.83
N HIS A 386 11.21 14.60 14.42
CA HIS A 386 10.59 15.84 13.92
C HIS A 386 11.05 16.17 12.50
N SER A 387 12.35 16.06 12.21
CA SER A 387 12.88 16.33 10.88
C SER A 387 12.31 15.36 9.82
N GLU A 388 12.22 14.06 10.13
CA GLU A 388 11.64 13.06 9.21
C GLU A 388 10.13 13.26 9.04
N MET A 389 9.42 13.67 10.10
CA MET A 389 7.99 13.99 10.01
C MET A 389 7.75 15.22 9.11
N GLN A 390 8.61 16.23 9.15
CA GLN A 390 8.51 17.37 8.22
C GLN A 390 8.66 16.93 6.75
N ARG A 391 9.52 15.95 6.47
CA ARG A 391 9.64 15.35 5.13
C ARG A 391 8.37 14.59 4.73
N ALA A 392 7.79 13.82 5.65
CA ALA A 392 6.55 13.10 5.41
C ALA A 392 5.37 14.03 5.09
N LEU A 393 5.33 15.21 5.72
CA LEU A 393 4.27 16.21 5.55
C LEU A 393 4.48 17.12 4.33
N ALA A 394 5.68 17.14 3.72
CA ALA A 394 6.08 18.13 2.71
C ALA A 394 5.21 18.10 1.44
N GLU A 395 4.66 16.95 1.09
CA GLU A 395 3.83 16.78 -0.12
C GLU A 395 2.36 17.14 0.08
N GLY A 396 1.93 17.38 1.33
CA GLY A 396 0.55 17.75 1.66
C GLY A 396 -0.42 16.58 1.70
N THR A 397 0.07 15.34 1.70
CA THR A 397 -0.77 14.13 1.77
C THR A 397 -1.68 14.19 2.99
N GLU A 398 -2.99 14.03 2.77
CA GLU A 398 -3.98 13.98 3.84
C GLU A 398 -4.23 12.53 4.25
N ASP A 399 -3.74 12.16 5.44
CA ASP A 399 -3.90 10.83 6.02
C ASP A 399 -4.01 10.93 7.54
N GLY A 400 -4.98 10.21 8.12
CA GLY A 400 -5.29 10.29 9.55
C GLY A 400 -4.14 9.83 10.44
N ARG A 401 -3.42 8.76 10.05
CA ARG A 401 -2.28 8.24 10.80
C ARG A 401 -1.09 9.19 10.73
N LEU A 402 -0.80 9.72 9.52
CA LEU A 402 0.26 10.70 9.33
C LEU A 402 0.06 11.93 10.24
N PHE A 403 -1.17 12.45 10.29
CA PHE A 403 -1.48 13.60 11.15
C PHE A 403 -1.44 13.23 12.64
N PHE A 404 -1.85 12.03 13.03
CA PHE A 404 -1.75 11.55 14.40
C PHE A 404 -0.28 11.47 14.86
N HIS A 405 0.60 10.85 14.07
CA HIS A 405 2.03 10.78 14.36
C HIS A 405 2.66 12.17 14.42
N ALA A 406 2.29 13.07 13.49
CA ALA A 406 2.77 14.44 13.49
C ALA A 406 2.36 15.20 14.77
N ALA A 407 1.13 15.02 15.25
CA ALA A 407 0.65 15.64 16.47
C ALA A 407 1.44 15.17 17.70
N VAL A 408 1.67 13.86 17.82
CA VAL A 408 2.41 13.27 18.95
C VAL A 408 3.87 13.75 18.94
N ILE A 409 4.55 13.69 17.80
CA ILE A 409 5.95 14.10 17.65
C ILE A 409 6.09 15.61 17.94
N ALA A 410 5.22 16.45 17.39
CA ALA A 410 5.22 17.90 17.66
C ALA A 410 5.01 18.21 19.14
N SER A 411 4.11 17.48 19.81
CA SER A 411 3.89 17.62 21.26
C SER A 411 5.12 17.25 22.06
N GLN A 412 5.78 16.14 21.73
CA GLN A 412 6.99 15.66 22.43
C GLN A 412 8.21 16.57 22.21
N THR A 413 8.24 17.28 21.09
CA THR A 413 9.32 18.22 20.74
C THR A 413 9.03 19.66 21.15
N GLY A 414 7.90 19.92 21.82
CA GLY A 414 7.53 21.25 22.34
C GLY A 414 6.92 22.20 21.30
N HIS A 415 6.61 21.72 20.09
CA HIS A 415 5.94 22.51 19.04
C HIS A 415 4.42 22.51 19.25
N THR A 416 3.96 23.16 20.32
CA THR A 416 2.58 23.06 20.81
C THR A 416 1.55 23.51 19.77
N ALA A 417 1.81 24.59 19.02
CA ALA A 417 0.88 25.09 18.00
C ALA A 417 0.69 24.08 16.84
N ASP A 418 1.78 23.47 16.39
CA ASP A 418 1.75 22.43 15.35
C ASP A 418 1.04 21.17 15.87
N ALA A 419 1.32 20.76 17.10
CA ALA A 419 0.66 19.63 17.74
C ALA A 419 -0.86 19.80 17.78
N GLU A 420 -1.36 20.98 18.19
CA GLU A 420 -2.79 21.28 18.19
C GLU A 420 -3.41 21.29 16.78
N CYS A 421 -2.69 21.81 15.80
CA CYS A 421 -3.13 21.80 14.40
C CYS A 421 -3.27 20.37 13.87
N TRP A 422 -2.24 19.54 14.05
CA TRP A 422 -2.24 18.15 13.57
C TRP A 422 -3.23 17.28 14.35
N LEU A 423 -3.39 17.52 15.66
CA LEU A 423 -4.37 16.79 16.48
C LEU A 423 -5.80 17.02 15.98
N ARG A 424 -6.13 18.26 15.60
CA ARG A 424 -7.43 18.57 15.02
C ARG A 424 -7.63 17.86 13.68
N LYS A 425 -6.66 17.91 12.76
CA LYS A 425 -6.72 17.20 11.47
C LYS A 425 -6.83 15.69 11.65
N ALA A 426 -6.07 15.11 12.57
CA ALA A 426 -6.16 13.69 12.89
C ALA A 426 -7.56 13.32 13.45
N SER A 427 -8.17 14.20 14.25
CA SER A 427 -9.52 13.98 14.79
C SER A 427 -10.58 14.01 13.69
N GLU A 428 -10.48 14.90 12.72
CA GLU A 428 -11.35 14.97 11.53
C GLU A 428 -11.28 13.67 10.70
N LEU A 429 -10.09 13.03 10.63
CA LEU A 429 -9.83 11.81 9.90
C LEU A 429 -9.73 10.56 10.79
N SER A 430 -10.28 10.61 12.01
CA SER A 430 -10.15 9.52 13.01
C SER A 430 -10.76 8.19 12.55
N HIS A 431 -11.69 8.21 11.60
CA HIS A 431 -12.26 7.00 11.00
C HIS A 431 -11.23 6.15 10.23
N LEU A 432 -10.12 6.74 9.80
CA LEU A 432 -9.02 6.05 9.10
C LEU A 432 -8.08 5.30 10.06
N LEU A 433 -8.11 5.64 11.34
CA LEU A 433 -7.24 5.05 12.37
C LEU A 433 -7.74 3.68 12.81
N LEU A 434 -6.80 2.82 13.20
CA LEU A 434 -7.13 1.57 13.88
C LEU A 434 -7.67 1.82 15.28
N PRO A 435 -8.42 0.89 15.89
CA PRO A 435 -9.03 1.09 17.21
C PRO A 435 -8.04 1.54 18.30
N SER A 436 -6.86 0.95 18.38
CA SER A 436 -5.83 1.36 19.36
C SER A 436 -5.33 2.79 19.11
N GLU A 437 -5.02 3.14 17.87
CA GLU A 437 -4.59 4.50 17.48
C GLU A 437 -5.67 5.55 17.76
N ARG A 438 -6.93 5.20 17.53
CA ARG A 438 -8.09 6.05 17.82
C ARG A 438 -8.24 6.35 19.31
N ASN A 439 -8.04 5.33 20.15
CA ASN A 439 -8.06 5.49 21.61
C ASN A 439 -6.92 6.39 22.09
N GLU A 440 -5.73 6.24 21.54
CA GLU A 440 -4.58 7.10 21.88
C GLU A 440 -4.81 8.54 21.43
N LEU A 441 -5.35 8.77 20.24
CA LEU A 441 -5.75 10.09 19.75
C LEU A 441 -6.76 10.75 20.71
N GLN A 442 -7.78 10.01 21.16
CA GLN A 442 -8.81 10.52 22.05
C GLN A 442 -8.23 10.91 23.41
N ASN A 443 -7.31 10.09 23.94
CA ASN A 443 -6.59 10.41 25.17
C ASN A 443 -5.75 11.70 25.04
N ALA A 444 -5.04 11.86 23.91
CA ALA A 444 -4.26 13.06 23.62
C ALA A 444 -5.13 14.33 23.54
N VAL A 445 -6.31 14.25 22.93
CA VAL A 445 -7.30 15.34 22.87
C VAL A 445 -7.78 15.71 24.26
N THR A 446 -8.15 14.73 25.09
CA THR A 446 -8.66 14.95 26.45
C THR A 446 -7.60 15.59 27.35
N CYS A 447 -6.38 15.08 27.35
CA CYS A 447 -5.25 15.68 28.11
C CYS A 447 -4.92 17.11 27.67
N GLY A 448 -5.03 17.40 26.38
CA GLY A 448 -4.85 18.76 25.86
C GLY A 448 -5.93 19.73 26.35
N ALA A 449 -7.18 19.30 26.39
CA ALA A 449 -8.29 20.08 26.90
C ALA A 449 -8.17 20.39 28.41
N GLU A 450 -7.77 19.40 29.23
CA GLU A 450 -7.56 19.56 30.68
C GLU A 450 -6.42 20.53 30.99
N LYS A 451 -5.31 20.47 30.24
CA LYS A 451 -4.21 21.44 30.38
C LYS A 451 -4.67 22.86 30.08
N LYS A 452 -5.49 23.06 29.03
CA LYS A 452 -6.04 24.39 28.71
C LYS A 452 -7.00 24.90 29.77
N ALA A 453 -7.83 24.03 30.34
CA ALA A 453 -8.76 24.39 31.43
C ALA A 453 -8.02 24.77 32.70
N SER A 454 -6.88 24.14 33.02
CA SER A 454 -6.06 24.43 34.18
C SER A 454 -5.23 25.74 34.06
N VAL A 455 -4.97 26.18 32.84
CA VAL A 455 -4.22 27.44 32.55
C VAL A 455 -5.15 28.63 32.37
N ALA A 456 -6.47 28.45 32.20
CA ALA A 456 -7.42 29.54 32.10
C ALA A 456 -7.42 30.35 33.42
N PRO A 457 -7.15 31.68 33.41
CA PRO A 457 -7.16 32.47 34.62
C PRO A 457 -8.57 32.45 35.21
N ASN A 458 -8.68 32.18 36.52
CA ASN A 458 -9.91 32.15 37.29
C ASN A 458 -10.47 33.58 37.38
N THR A 459 -11.12 34.09 36.33
CA THR A 459 -11.77 35.43 36.25
C THR A 459 -13.21 35.34 36.72
N GLN A 460 -13.46 34.68 37.83
CA GLN A 460 -14.67 34.88 38.64
C GLN A 460 -14.31 35.24 40.08
N ARG A 461 -13.62 36.41 40.27
CA ARG A 461 -13.79 37.15 41.48
C ARG A 461 -15.05 37.98 41.32
N THR A 462 -16.17 37.43 41.74
CA THR A 462 -17.39 38.19 42.03
C THR A 462 -17.08 39.26 43.07
N PHE A 463 -17.05 40.48 42.65
CA PHE A 463 -17.16 41.61 43.57
C PHE A 463 -18.55 41.55 44.18
N SER A 464 -18.68 41.08 45.42
CA SER A 464 -19.86 41.27 46.25
C SER A 464 -19.79 42.70 46.80
N LEU A 465 -20.57 43.59 46.21
CA LEU A 465 -20.90 44.87 46.85
C LEU A 465 -21.73 44.57 48.09
N GLY A 466 -21.14 44.81 49.29
CA GLY A 466 -21.81 44.74 50.53
C GLY A 466 -22.90 45.84 50.64
N PRO A 467 -23.97 45.65 51.42
CA PRO A 467 -25.09 46.60 51.49
C PRO A 467 -24.70 47.89 52.18
N ASN A 468 -24.91 48.97 51.49
CA ASN A 468 -24.71 50.33 51.98
C ASN A 468 -25.86 50.71 52.96
N THR A 469 -25.59 50.77 54.30
CA THR A 469 -26.50 51.19 55.33
C THR A 469 -26.65 52.70 55.24
N ALA A 470 -27.70 53.21 54.60
CA ALA A 470 -28.09 54.61 54.60
C ALA A 470 -28.71 54.97 55.97
N ARG A 471 -28.03 55.75 56.76
CA ARG A 471 -28.53 56.46 57.97
C ARG A 471 -29.59 57.53 57.55
N LYS A 472 -30.83 57.34 57.92
CA LYS A 472 -31.86 58.37 57.94
C LYS A 472 -31.54 59.45 59.00
N THR A 473 -31.37 60.74 58.64
CA THR A 473 -31.52 61.88 59.50
C THR A 473 -32.75 62.63 59.05
N GLN A 474 -33.69 62.82 59.98
CA GLN A 474 -34.86 63.70 59.86
C GLN A 474 -34.46 65.11 59.91
N PRO A 475 -35.15 66.10 59.27
CA PRO A 475 -35.05 67.48 59.54
C PRO A 475 -36.05 67.95 60.61
N GLU A 476 -35.56 68.64 61.61
CA GLU A 476 -36.38 69.44 62.56
C GLU A 476 -36.87 70.72 61.86
N THR A 477 -38.18 70.94 62.03
CA THR A 477 -38.89 72.17 61.78
C THR A 477 -38.50 73.25 62.82
N LYS A 478 -38.27 74.51 62.41
CA LYS A 478 -38.68 75.68 63.13
C LYS A 478 -38.82 76.86 62.22
N THR A 479 -40.09 77.44 62.34
CA THR A 479 -40.62 78.80 62.12
C THR A 479 -40.26 79.49 60.81
#